data_c9244a98e36b1cbce716c03172b30b6a
#
_entry.id   c9244a98e36b1cbce716c03172b30b6a
#
_cell.length_a   1.000
_cell.length_b   1.000
_cell.length_c   1.000
_cell.angle_alpha   90.00
_cell.angle_beta   90.00
_cell.angle_gamma   90.00
#
_symmetry.space_group_name_H-M   'P 1'
#
loop_
_entity.id
_entity.type
_entity.pdbx_description
1 polymer ?
#
loop_
_entity_poly.entity_id
_entity_poly.type
_entity_poly.pdbx_seq_one_letter_code
_entity_poly.pdbx_strand_id
1 'polypeptide(L)'
;GADVVVSVGRGISSDPEKGIALAEELAGALGGVVGASRAVTDEGWLSADHQVGQTGKTVHPDLYIACGISGAIQHLAGMESSEFIIAINKDEACPMMKIADLGIVGDLKVIIPKLTEAIKAYRKSQTV
;
A
#
# COMPACT_ATOMS: atom_id res chain seq x y z
N GLY A 1 13.59 7.80 7.05
CA GLY A 1 12.62 6.93 6.44
C GLY A 1 11.88 7.59 5.30
N ALA A 2 11.13 6.79 4.58
CA ALA A 2 10.33 7.29 3.47
C ALA A 2 9.09 8.02 4.00
N ASP A 3 8.71 9.13 3.35
CA ASP A 3 7.52 9.90 3.72
C ASP A 3 6.24 9.23 3.21
N VAL A 4 6.34 8.45 2.14
CA VAL A 4 5.21 7.72 1.54
C VAL A 4 5.60 6.27 1.33
N VAL A 5 4.75 5.36 1.81
CA VAL A 5 4.91 3.92 1.59
C VAL A 5 3.64 3.38 0.94
N VAL A 6 3.80 2.72 -0.20
CA VAL A 6 2.72 2.01 -0.89
C VAL A 6 2.98 0.52 -0.71
N SER A 7 2.16 -0.15 0.08
CA SER A 7 2.36 -1.57 0.41
C SER A 7 1.35 -2.46 -0.29
N VAL A 8 1.80 -3.66 -0.65
CA VAL A 8 0.96 -4.68 -1.28
C VAL A 8 0.82 -5.89 -0.37
N GLY A 9 -0.33 -6.52 -0.41
CA GLY A 9 -0.64 -7.71 0.37
C GLY A 9 -1.20 -8.83 -0.49
N ARG A 10 -1.83 -9.80 0.15
CA ARG A 10 -2.38 -10.99 -0.51
C ARG A 10 -3.39 -10.65 -1.61
N GLY A 11 -3.98 -9.45 -1.60
CA GLY A 11 -4.90 -9.02 -2.64
C GLY A 11 -4.32 -8.99 -4.04
N ILE A 12 -2.98 -9.04 -4.19
CA ILE A 12 -2.34 -9.10 -5.50
C ILE A 12 -2.17 -10.54 -6.03
N SER A 13 -2.65 -11.55 -5.29
CA SER A 13 -2.37 -12.98 -5.58
C SER A 13 -2.79 -13.44 -6.97
N SER A 14 -3.85 -12.88 -7.54
CA SER A 14 -4.31 -13.29 -8.87
C SER A 14 -3.33 -12.90 -9.98
N ASP A 15 -2.54 -11.86 -9.77
CA ASP A 15 -1.48 -11.42 -10.67
C ASP A 15 -0.48 -10.58 -9.88
N PRO A 16 0.44 -11.24 -9.15
CA PRO A 16 1.37 -10.52 -8.27
C PRO A 16 2.28 -9.54 -9.01
N GLU A 17 2.75 -9.93 -10.18
CA GLU A 17 3.64 -9.10 -10.98
C GLU A 17 2.97 -7.78 -11.36
N LYS A 18 1.73 -7.86 -11.83
CA LYS A 18 0.95 -6.67 -12.18
C LYS A 18 0.64 -5.82 -10.96
N GLY A 19 0.25 -6.45 -9.85
CA GLY A 19 -0.04 -5.73 -8.60
C GLY A 19 1.15 -4.95 -8.10
N ILE A 20 2.33 -5.55 -8.14
CA ILE A 20 3.57 -4.90 -7.73
C ILE A 20 3.92 -3.74 -8.68
N ALA A 21 3.79 -3.96 -9.98
CA ALA A 21 4.07 -2.92 -10.97
C ALA A 21 3.17 -1.69 -10.77
N LEU A 22 1.89 -1.92 -10.51
CA LEU A 22 0.94 -0.84 -10.22
C LEU A 22 1.31 -0.08 -8.94
N ALA A 23 1.73 -0.79 -7.90
CA ALA A 23 2.15 -0.17 -6.65
C ALA A 23 3.43 0.63 -6.83
N GLU A 24 4.37 0.12 -7.61
CA GLU A 24 5.61 0.84 -7.93
C GLU A 24 5.33 2.13 -8.69
N GLU A 25 4.40 2.10 -9.62
CA GLU A 25 4.01 3.28 -10.39
C GLU A 25 3.35 4.33 -9.49
N LEU A 26 2.47 3.90 -8.60
CA LEU A 26 1.83 4.80 -7.63
C LEU A 26 2.86 5.40 -6.67
N ALA A 27 3.76 4.57 -6.13
CA ALA A 27 4.83 5.03 -5.27
C ALA A 27 5.72 6.05 -5.99
N GLY A 28 6.07 5.78 -7.24
CA GLY A 28 6.85 6.71 -8.05
C GLY A 28 6.17 8.05 -8.24
N ALA A 29 4.85 8.06 -8.48
CA ALA A 29 4.08 9.29 -8.64
C ALA A 29 4.05 10.12 -7.34
N LEU A 30 4.17 9.46 -6.19
CA LEU A 30 4.15 10.10 -4.88
C LEU A 30 5.55 10.38 -4.31
N GLY A 31 6.60 9.93 -4.98
CA GLY A 31 7.96 10.04 -4.47
C GLY A 31 8.22 9.11 -3.29
N GLY A 32 7.51 8.00 -3.22
CA GLY A 32 7.59 7.06 -2.12
C GLY A 32 8.27 5.74 -2.49
N VAL A 33 8.13 4.77 -1.60
CA VAL A 33 8.69 3.43 -1.78
C VAL A 33 7.61 2.36 -1.65
N VAL A 34 7.91 1.16 -2.12
CA VAL A 34 6.99 0.02 -2.03
C VAL A 34 7.32 -0.82 -0.80
N GLY A 35 6.28 -1.15 -0.03
CA GLY A 35 6.36 -2.09 1.07
C GLY A 35 5.53 -3.33 0.78
N ALA A 36 5.59 -4.30 1.66
CA ALA A 36 4.89 -5.56 1.48
C ALA A 36 4.47 -6.17 2.81
N SER A 37 3.36 -6.91 2.79
CA SER A 37 3.01 -7.76 3.92
C SER A 37 3.84 -9.04 3.90
N ARG A 38 3.89 -9.74 5.02
CA ARG A 38 4.60 -11.02 5.13
C ARG A 38 4.09 -12.04 4.11
N ALA A 39 2.77 -12.04 3.81
CA ALA A 39 2.20 -12.95 2.82
C ALA A 39 2.87 -12.80 1.45
N VAL A 40 3.25 -11.59 1.07
CA VAL A 40 3.92 -11.31 -0.20
C VAL A 40 5.37 -11.75 -0.18
N THR A 41 6.09 -11.44 0.90
CA THR A 41 7.51 -11.82 1.00
C THR A 41 7.69 -13.32 1.20
N ASP A 42 6.77 -14.00 1.90
CA ASP A 42 6.80 -15.45 2.05
C ASP A 42 6.65 -16.17 0.70
N GLU A 43 5.88 -15.61 -0.21
CA GLU A 43 5.73 -16.15 -1.57
C GLU A 43 6.94 -15.81 -2.48
N GLY A 44 7.83 -14.96 -2.01
CA GLY A 44 8.98 -14.55 -2.81
C GLY A 44 8.68 -13.52 -3.90
N TRP A 45 7.48 -12.93 -3.88
CA TRP A 45 7.10 -11.92 -4.88
C TRP A 45 7.87 -10.61 -4.71
N LEU A 46 8.22 -10.28 -3.47
CA LEU A 46 9.14 -9.20 -3.13
C LEU A 46 10.10 -9.70 -2.07
N SER A 47 11.29 -9.11 -2.02
CA SER A 47 12.30 -9.52 -1.04
C SER A 47 11.91 -9.08 0.37
N ALA A 48 12.51 -9.73 1.37
CA ALA A 48 12.25 -9.44 2.78
C ALA A 48 12.54 -7.99 3.17
N ASP A 49 13.37 -7.29 2.41
CA ASP A 49 13.68 -5.88 2.65
C ASP A 49 12.45 -4.99 2.56
N HIS A 50 11.41 -5.42 1.85
CA HIS A 50 10.16 -4.67 1.70
C HIS A 50 9.17 -4.95 2.81
N GLN A 51 9.41 -5.98 3.64
CA GLN A 51 8.40 -6.42 4.61
C GLN A 51 8.19 -5.39 5.72
N VAL A 52 6.92 -5.04 5.93
CA VAL A 52 6.46 -4.17 7.01
C VAL A 52 5.69 -5.04 8.01
N GLY A 53 5.96 -4.85 9.28
CA GLY A 53 5.28 -5.58 10.34
C GLY A 53 6.20 -5.92 11.49
N GLN A 54 5.71 -6.68 12.45
CA GLN A 54 6.44 -7.04 13.66
C GLN A 54 7.73 -7.82 13.34
N THR A 55 7.69 -8.70 12.33
CA THR A 55 8.85 -9.51 11.92
C THR A 55 9.63 -8.89 10.77
N GLY A 56 9.23 -7.72 10.32
CA GLY A 56 9.92 -6.94 9.31
C GLY A 56 10.37 -5.61 9.89
N LYS A 57 10.16 -4.54 9.14
CA LYS A 57 10.47 -3.21 9.63
C LYS A 57 9.21 -2.48 10.09
N THR A 58 9.41 -1.55 11.03
CA THR A 58 8.38 -0.62 11.46
C THR A 58 8.57 0.69 10.69
N VAL A 59 7.49 1.25 10.18
CA VAL A 59 7.52 2.47 9.38
C VAL A 59 6.57 3.52 9.97
N HIS A 60 6.94 4.79 9.82
CA HIS A 60 6.14 5.93 10.29
C HIS A 60 6.03 6.98 9.17
N PRO A 61 5.52 6.59 7.98
CA PRO A 61 5.40 7.55 6.89
C PRO A 61 4.32 8.58 7.17
N ASP A 62 4.36 9.68 6.44
CA ASP A 62 3.27 10.65 6.44
C ASP A 62 2.03 10.05 5.77
N LEU A 63 2.25 9.19 4.77
CA LEU A 63 1.17 8.51 4.05
C LEU A 63 1.52 7.03 3.86
N TYR A 64 0.61 6.17 4.29
CA TYR A 64 0.70 4.73 4.08
C TYR A 64 -0.51 4.27 3.26
N ILE A 65 -0.27 3.67 2.11
CA ILE A 65 -1.33 3.14 1.25
C ILE A 65 -1.24 1.62 1.29
N ALA A 66 -2.26 0.98 1.87
CA ALA A 66 -2.33 -0.48 2.01
C ALA A 66 -3.19 -1.06 0.89
N CYS A 67 -2.55 -1.74 -0.06
CA CYS A 67 -3.21 -2.29 -1.25
C CYS A 67 -3.41 -3.80 -1.09
N GLY A 68 -4.64 -4.22 -0.84
CA GLY A 68 -4.96 -5.63 -0.68
C GLY A 68 -4.37 -6.26 0.57
N ILE A 69 -4.23 -5.50 1.64
CA ILE A 69 -3.72 -5.97 2.92
C ILE A 69 -4.89 -6.02 3.91
N SER A 70 -5.16 -7.21 4.45
CA SER A 70 -6.28 -7.38 5.39
C SER A 70 -6.03 -6.73 6.74
N GLY A 71 -4.77 -6.65 7.17
CA GLY A 71 -4.42 -6.02 8.44
C GLY A 71 -4.27 -7.01 9.58
N ALA A 72 -3.46 -8.05 9.40
CA ALA A 72 -3.08 -8.93 10.49
C ALA A 72 -2.41 -8.09 11.59
N ILE A 73 -2.58 -8.50 12.84
CA ILE A 73 -2.05 -7.76 14.00
C ILE A 73 -0.56 -7.43 13.84
N GLN A 74 0.22 -8.38 13.35
CA GLN A 74 1.65 -8.21 13.16
C GLN A 74 1.98 -7.14 12.10
N HIS A 75 1.15 -7.04 11.06
CA HIS A 75 1.32 -6.00 10.04
C HIS A 75 0.96 -4.62 10.60
N LEU A 76 -0.17 -4.54 11.30
CA LEU A 76 -0.64 -3.29 11.91
C LEU A 76 0.41 -2.73 12.87
N ALA A 77 1.05 -3.60 13.64
CA ALA A 77 2.10 -3.18 14.57
C ALA A 77 3.26 -2.45 13.87
N GLY A 78 3.48 -2.75 12.59
CA GLY A 78 4.57 -2.16 11.83
C GLY A 78 4.23 -0.85 11.13
N MET A 79 2.95 -0.44 11.08
CA MET A 79 2.57 0.76 10.32
C MET A 79 1.44 1.59 10.94
N GLU A 80 0.87 1.16 12.05
CA GLU A 80 -0.29 1.85 12.65
C GLU A 80 0.01 3.28 13.12
N SER A 81 1.27 3.62 13.30
CA SER A 81 1.70 4.97 13.68
C SER A 81 1.86 5.92 12.49
N SER A 82 1.50 5.47 11.28
CA SER A 82 1.51 6.34 10.10
C SER A 82 0.56 7.52 10.29
N GLU A 83 0.93 8.69 9.74
CA GLU A 83 0.13 9.91 9.91
C GLU A 83 -1.23 9.81 9.23
N PHE A 84 -1.25 9.28 8.00
CA PHE A 84 -2.49 9.09 7.26
C PHE A 84 -2.47 7.74 6.56
N ILE A 85 -3.54 6.95 6.73
CA ILE A 85 -3.63 5.59 6.19
C ILE A 85 -4.78 5.52 5.18
N ILE A 86 -4.46 5.10 3.95
CA ILE A 86 -5.44 4.78 2.92
C ILE A 86 -5.43 3.26 2.75
N ALA A 87 -6.60 2.64 2.81
CA ALA A 87 -6.74 1.21 2.57
C ALA A 87 -7.56 0.96 1.31
N ILE A 88 -7.04 0.12 0.42
CA ILE A 88 -7.74 -0.32 -0.79
C ILE A 88 -7.95 -1.81 -0.66
N ASN A 89 -9.21 -2.25 -0.57
CA ASN A 89 -9.52 -3.66 -0.35
C ASN A 89 -10.93 -3.96 -0.85
N LYS A 90 -11.14 -5.19 -1.29
CA LYS A 90 -12.48 -5.67 -1.67
C LYS A 90 -13.36 -5.91 -0.46
N ASP A 91 -12.74 -6.24 0.69
CA ASP A 91 -13.44 -6.55 1.93
C ASP A 91 -13.50 -5.30 2.82
N GLU A 92 -14.68 -4.68 2.86
CA GLU A 92 -14.91 -3.47 3.67
C GLU A 92 -14.84 -3.73 5.18
N ALA A 93 -14.93 -5.00 5.59
CA ALA A 93 -14.94 -5.38 7.00
C ALA A 93 -13.55 -5.79 7.53
N CYS A 94 -12.51 -5.78 6.69
CA CYS A 94 -11.20 -6.21 7.15
C CYS A 94 -10.59 -5.23 8.16
N PRO A 95 -9.69 -5.70 9.04
CA PRO A 95 -9.10 -4.85 10.08
C PRO A 95 -8.41 -3.60 9.55
N MET A 96 -7.75 -3.68 8.39
CA MET A 96 -7.08 -2.51 7.79
C MET A 96 -8.07 -1.41 7.47
N MET A 97 -9.26 -1.76 6.96
CA MET A 97 -10.30 -0.78 6.66
C MET A 97 -10.79 -0.06 7.92
N LYS A 98 -10.78 -0.75 9.07
CA LYS A 98 -11.26 -0.18 10.33
C LYS A 98 -10.31 0.88 10.88
N ILE A 99 -9.00 0.75 10.64
CA ILE A 99 -8.02 1.72 11.13
C ILE A 99 -7.67 2.78 10.09
N ALA A 100 -8.10 2.60 8.84
CA ALA A 100 -7.78 3.54 7.77
C ALA A 100 -8.49 4.88 7.98
N ASP A 101 -7.79 5.97 7.65
CA ASP A 101 -8.39 7.31 7.61
C ASP A 101 -9.30 7.42 6.39
N LEU A 102 -8.93 6.73 5.29
CA LEU A 102 -9.73 6.66 4.08
C LEU A 102 -9.72 5.21 3.57
N GLY A 103 -10.90 4.59 3.53
CA GLY A 103 -11.06 3.25 2.98
C GLY A 103 -11.71 3.31 1.60
N ILE A 104 -11.11 2.61 0.65
CA ILE A 104 -11.64 2.51 -0.71
C ILE A 104 -11.95 1.04 -0.98
N VAL A 105 -13.23 0.72 -1.14
CA VAL A 105 -13.69 -0.64 -1.40
C VAL A 105 -13.70 -0.90 -2.90
N GLY A 106 -12.96 -1.91 -3.34
CA GLY A 106 -12.95 -2.30 -4.74
C GLY A 106 -11.71 -3.08 -5.15
N ASP A 107 -11.60 -3.30 -6.45
CA ASP A 107 -10.50 -4.03 -7.05
C ASP A 107 -9.28 -3.12 -7.18
N LEU A 108 -8.18 -3.48 -6.54
CA LEU A 108 -6.94 -2.69 -6.58
C LEU A 108 -6.41 -2.51 -8.00
N LYS A 109 -6.63 -3.46 -8.90
CA LYS A 109 -6.19 -3.35 -10.29
C LYS A 109 -6.92 -2.26 -11.06
N VAL A 110 -8.10 -1.87 -10.60
CA VAL A 110 -8.89 -0.77 -11.17
C VAL A 110 -8.57 0.53 -10.45
N ILE A 111 -8.52 0.48 -9.13
CA ILE A 111 -8.39 1.66 -8.28
C ILE A 111 -6.98 2.27 -8.35
N ILE A 112 -5.94 1.44 -8.26
CA ILE A 112 -4.56 1.95 -8.24
C ILE A 112 -4.23 2.77 -9.50
N PRO A 113 -4.52 2.31 -10.72
CA PRO A 113 -4.25 3.12 -11.91
C PRO A 113 -4.99 4.45 -11.91
N LYS A 114 -6.25 4.46 -11.46
CA LYS A 114 -7.05 5.69 -11.39
C LYS A 114 -6.46 6.68 -10.38
N LEU A 115 -6.02 6.17 -9.24
CA LEU A 115 -5.39 6.99 -8.22
C LEU A 115 -4.06 7.57 -8.73
N THR A 116 -3.25 6.75 -9.39
CA THR A 116 -1.98 7.19 -9.98
C THR A 116 -2.21 8.30 -11.00
N GLU A 117 -3.20 8.13 -11.89
CA GLU A 117 -3.54 9.14 -12.90
C GLU A 117 -4.01 10.44 -12.25
N ALA A 118 -4.85 10.35 -11.21
CA ALA A 118 -5.34 11.52 -10.50
C ALA A 118 -4.20 12.30 -9.85
N ILE A 119 -3.24 11.60 -9.25
CA ILE A 119 -2.07 12.22 -8.61
C ILE A 119 -1.19 12.91 -9.65
N LYS A 120 -0.93 12.26 -10.78
CA LYS A 120 -0.14 12.84 -11.86
C LYS A 120 -0.81 14.10 -12.42
N ALA A 121 -2.12 14.05 -12.64
CA ALA A 121 -2.88 15.19 -13.13
C ALA A 121 -2.86 16.35 -12.15
N TYR A 122 -3.02 16.08 -10.86
CA TYR A 122 -2.96 17.09 -9.81
C TYR A 122 -1.58 17.77 -9.77
N ARG A 123 -0.51 16.97 -9.78
CA ARG A 123 0.86 17.49 -9.75
C ARG A 123 1.17 18.33 -10.97
N LYS A 124 0.71 17.90 -12.14
CA LYS A 124 0.88 18.64 -13.38
C LYS A 124 0.20 20.01 -13.29
N SER A 125 -0.99 20.09 -12.68
CA SER A 125 -1.73 21.33 -12.51
C SER A 125 -1.05 22.30 -11.53
N GLN A 126 -0.14 21.80 -10.68
CA GLN A 126 0.60 22.61 -9.71
C GLN A 126 1.91 23.18 -10.28
N THR A 127 2.38 22.66 -11.42
CA THR A 127 3.62 23.11 -12.07
C THR A 127 3.31 24.13 -13.16
N VAL A 128 2.97 25.33 -12.76
CA VAL A 128 2.64 26.41 -13.69
C VAL A 128 3.79 27.42 -13.75
#